data_a695f0d24d578a431c463f7b5877b1cd
#
_entry.id   a695f0d24d578a431c463f7b5877b1cd
#
_cell.length_a   1.000
_cell.length_b   1.000
_cell.length_c   1.000
_cell.angle_alpha   90.00
_cell.angle_beta   90.00
_cell.angle_gamma   90.00
#
_symmetry.space_group_name_H-M   'P 1'
#
loop_
_entity.id
_entity.type
_entity.pdbx_description
1 polymer ?
#
loop_
_entity_poly.entity_id
_entity_poly.type
_entity_poly.pdbx_seq_one_letter_code
_entity_poly.pdbx_strand_id
1 'polypeptide(L)'
;MSNIIRLNELAPNSEWIVMSNQGTDCFLDLLITAADTFEKTEHQEKLLSFLKVQKDINDIAPGTAGFDITEMPWRDETLVDDAGFLLLVIAEAQNESVLTKLPYDADRDIVIPWINQFAGLVESMKNEAKAFRGDENGNSGL
;
A
#
# COMPACT_ATOMS: atom_id res chain seq x y z
N MET A 1 17.73 0.50 12.06
CA MET A 1 17.05 1.54 11.29
C MET A 1 15.70 1.04 10.84
N SER A 2 14.74 1.94 10.65
CA SER A 2 13.36 1.59 10.34
C SER A 2 12.87 2.37 9.14
N ASN A 3 11.92 1.79 8.41
CA ASN A 3 11.21 2.46 7.33
C ASN A 3 9.81 2.86 7.82
N ILE A 4 9.32 3.99 7.36
CA ILE A 4 8.05 4.54 7.82
C ILE A 4 7.11 4.71 6.62
N ILE A 5 5.88 4.19 6.76
CA ILE A 5 4.79 4.45 5.84
C ILE A 5 3.72 5.21 6.61
N ARG A 6 3.22 6.28 6.02
CA ARG A 6 2.18 7.12 6.63
C ARG A 6 1.23 7.63 5.55
N LEU A 7 0.08 8.15 5.95
CA LEU A 7 -0.90 8.64 4.99
C LEU A 7 -0.35 9.84 4.20
N ASN A 8 0.14 10.85 4.92
CA ASN A 8 0.72 12.07 4.35
C ASN A 8 1.63 12.71 5.41
N GLU A 9 2.24 13.82 5.04
CA GLU A 9 3.19 14.52 5.93
C GLU A 9 2.56 15.09 7.20
N LEU A 10 1.24 15.23 7.25
CA LEU A 10 0.52 15.74 8.41
C LEU A 10 0.06 14.63 9.37
N ALA A 11 0.28 13.36 8.99
CA ALA A 11 -0.16 12.23 9.81
C ALA A 11 0.57 12.21 11.16
N PRO A 12 -0.16 12.05 12.28
CA PRO A 12 0.49 11.93 13.58
C PRO A 12 1.26 10.63 13.72
N ASN A 13 2.30 10.63 14.56
CA ASN A 13 3.18 9.45 14.74
C ASN A 13 2.41 8.19 15.13
N SER A 14 1.28 8.34 15.84
CA SER A 14 0.44 7.21 16.26
C SER A 14 -0.18 6.45 15.07
N GLU A 15 -0.23 7.07 13.90
CA GLU A 15 -0.78 6.47 12.68
C GLU A 15 0.31 6.01 11.70
N TRP A 16 1.58 6.14 12.07
CA TRP A 16 2.69 5.68 11.23
C TRP A 16 2.84 4.16 11.32
N ILE A 17 3.17 3.53 10.19
CA ILE A 17 3.62 2.15 10.18
C ILE A 17 5.14 2.18 10.21
N VAL A 18 5.72 1.70 11.30
CA VAL A 18 7.18 1.67 11.48
C VAL A 18 7.63 0.23 11.37
N MET A 19 8.46 -0.06 10.37
CA MET A 19 8.88 -1.42 10.05
C MET A 19 10.41 -1.54 10.08
N SER A 20 10.90 -2.70 10.54
CA SER A 20 12.31 -3.05 10.38
C SER A 20 12.65 -3.20 8.90
N ASN A 21 13.96 -3.20 8.57
CA ASN A 21 14.39 -3.36 7.18
C ASN A 21 13.98 -4.72 6.61
N GLN A 22 14.14 -5.80 7.37
CA GLN A 22 13.70 -7.14 6.95
C GLN A 22 12.19 -7.22 6.85
N GLY A 23 11.49 -6.62 7.79
CA GLY A 23 10.03 -6.57 7.78
C GLY A 23 9.51 -5.81 6.58
N THR A 24 10.18 -4.71 6.19
CA THR A 24 9.82 -3.94 5.00
C THR A 24 9.93 -4.80 3.74
N ASP A 25 11.01 -5.55 3.58
CA ASP A 25 11.16 -6.46 2.45
C ASP A 25 10.03 -7.48 2.40
N CYS A 26 9.72 -8.11 3.53
CA CYS A 26 8.64 -9.08 3.61
C CYS A 26 7.28 -8.46 3.28
N PHE A 27 7.00 -7.30 3.85
CA PHE A 27 5.77 -6.54 3.61
C PHE A 27 5.58 -6.24 2.11
N LEU A 28 6.62 -5.73 1.46
CA LEU A 28 6.58 -5.40 0.04
C LEU A 28 6.50 -6.66 -0.84
N ASP A 29 7.25 -7.72 -0.50
CA ASP A 29 7.20 -9.00 -1.21
C ASP A 29 5.80 -9.60 -1.19
N LEU A 30 5.11 -9.54 -0.07
CA LEU A 30 3.74 -10.05 0.04
C LEU A 30 2.79 -9.28 -0.89
N LEU A 31 2.87 -7.96 -0.91
CA LEU A 31 2.03 -7.14 -1.77
C LEU A 31 2.33 -7.39 -3.25
N ILE A 32 3.60 -7.42 -3.62
CA ILE A 32 4.02 -7.64 -5.01
C ILE A 32 3.60 -9.03 -5.48
N THR A 33 3.80 -10.06 -4.66
CA THR A 33 3.42 -11.44 -4.98
C THR A 33 1.90 -11.57 -5.12
N ALA A 34 1.16 -10.98 -4.20
CA ALA A 34 -0.31 -10.99 -4.25
C ALA A 34 -0.84 -10.32 -5.52
N ALA A 35 -0.20 -9.22 -5.93
CA ALA A 35 -0.61 -8.48 -7.12
C ALA A 35 -0.49 -9.31 -8.41
N ASP A 36 0.41 -10.29 -8.45
CA ASP A 36 0.58 -11.15 -9.62
C ASP A 36 -0.66 -12.00 -9.91
N THR A 37 -1.55 -12.18 -8.95
CA THR A 37 -2.78 -12.96 -9.13
C THR A 37 -3.91 -12.17 -9.81
N PHE A 38 -3.72 -10.88 -10.02
CA PHE A 38 -4.75 -9.98 -10.58
C PHE A 38 -4.36 -9.49 -11.96
N GLU A 39 -5.37 -9.31 -12.82
CA GLU A 39 -5.21 -8.51 -14.03
C GLU A 39 -5.11 -7.04 -13.64
N LYS A 40 -4.25 -6.31 -14.33
CA LYS A 40 -3.94 -4.93 -13.97
C LYS A 40 -4.03 -4.02 -15.17
N THR A 41 -4.57 -2.83 -14.96
CA THR A 41 -4.50 -1.75 -15.94
C THR A 41 -3.06 -1.25 -16.01
N GLU A 42 -2.73 -0.50 -17.06
CA GLU A 42 -1.42 0.12 -17.20
C GLU A 42 -1.10 1.00 -15.98
N HIS A 43 -2.08 1.73 -15.48
CA HIS A 43 -1.88 2.60 -14.33
C HIS A 43 -1.68 1.82 -13.02
N GLN A 44 -2.40 0.71 -12.86
CA GLN A 44 -2.22 -0.17 -11.69
C GLN A 44 -0.82 -0.79 -11.70
N GLU A 45 -0.26 -1.10 -12.88
CA GLU A 45 1.13 -1.54 -12.99
C GLU A 45 2.11 -0.47 -12.48
N LYS A 46 1.81 0.80 -12.68
CA LYS A 46 2.65 1.90 -12.17
C LYS A 46 2.64 1.96 -10.64
N LEU A 47 1.50 1.68 -10.01
CA LEU A 47 1.42 1.58 -8.56
C LEU A 47 2.31 0.46 -8.04
N LEU A 48 2.28 -0.70 -8.69
CA LEU A 48 3.14 -1.81 -8.30
C LEU A 48 4.61 -1.51 -8.54
N SER A 49 4.95 -0.83 -9.63
CA SER A 49 6.32 -0.40 -9.91
C SER A 49 6.84 0.51 -8.81
N PHE A 50 6.00 1.39 -8.27
CA PHE A 50 6.35 2.23 -7.13
C PHE A 50 6.76 1.36 -5.91
N LEU A 51 5.97 0.32 -5.60
CA LEU A 51 6.29 -0.58 -4.49
C LEU A 51 7.58 -1.36 -4.74
N LYS A 52 7.80 -1.80 -5.97
CA LYS A 52 9.05 -2.50 -6.36
C LYS A 52 10.26 -1.60 -6.20
N VAL A 53 10.14 -0.32 -6.54
CA VAL A 53 11.21 0.67 -6.34
C VAL A 53 11.51 0.83 -4.85
N GLN A 54 10.50 0.88 -3.99
CA GLN A 54 10.70 0.96 -2.54
C GLN A 54 11.47 -0.26 -2.02
N LYS A 55 11.17 -1.45 -2.53
CA LYS A 55 11.92 -2.66 -2.17
C LYS A 55 13.38 -2.55 -2.60
N ASP A 56 13.64 -2.10 -3.81
CA ASP A 56 15.00 -1.91 -4.31
C ASP A 56 15.78 -0.89 -3.46
N ILE A 57 15.13 0.21 -3.09
CA ILE A 57 15.73 1.23 -2.22
C ILE A 57 16.10 0.60 -0.86
N ASN A 58 15.20 -0.20 -0.29
CA ASN A 58 15.47 -0.84 0.98
C ASN A 58 16.63 -1.84 0.90
N ASP A 59 16.77 -2.55 -0.22
CA ASP A 59 17.86 -3.49 -0.44
C ASP A 59 19.21 -2.78 -0.59
N ILE A 60 19.23 -1.62 -1.26
CA ILE A 60 20.47 -0.87 -1.52
C ILE A 60 20.86 -0.03 -0.31
N ALA A 61 19.90 0.64 0.32
CA ALA A 61 20.15 1.57 1.42
C ALA A 61 19.11 1.35 2.53
N PRO A 62 19.30 0.31 3.36
CA PRO A 62 18.36 -0.01 4.44
C PRO A 62 18.07 1.20 5.34
N GLY A 63 16.78 1.39 5.66
CA GLY A 63 16.33 2.50 6.50
C GLY A 63 15.99 3.78 5.74
N THR A 64 16.13 3.78 4.40
CA THR A 64 15.82 4.95 3.55
C THR A 64 14.59 4.75 2.69
N ALA A 65 14.02 3.54 2.64
CA ALA A 65 12.74 3.29 2.02
C ALA A 65 11.64 3.81 2.95
N GLY A 66 10.46 3.92 2.41
CA GLY A 66 9.34 4.48 3.14
C GLY A 66 8.71 5.59 2.32
N PHE A 67 7.44 5.84 2.56
CA PHE A 67 6.71 6.79 1.72
C PHE A 67 5.40 7.18 2.37
N ASP A 68 4.86 8.29 1.90
CA ASP A 68 3.48 8.67 2.18
C ASP A 68 2.58 8.02 1.12
N ILE A 69 1.41 7.56 1.53
CA ILE A 69 0.43 6.97 0.58
C ILE A 69 0.14 7.97 -0.55
N THR A 70 0.07 9.26 -0.22
CA THR A 70 -0.20 10.32 -1.20
C THR A 70 0.93 10.53 -2.21
N GLU A 71 2.12 10.00 -1.96
CA GLU A 71 3.24 10.06 -2.91
C GLU A 71 3.15 9.00 -4.00
N MET A 72 2.31 7.99 -3.84
CA MET A 72 2.11 6.98 -4.87
C MET A 72 1.52 7.63 -6.13
N PRO A 73 1.77 7.07 -7.32
CA PRO A 73 1.36 7.71 -8.57
C PRO A 73 -0.14 7.57 -8.87
N TRP A 74 -0.98 8.13 -7.99
CA TRP A 74 -2.42 8.15 -8.18
C TRP A 74 -2.82 9.09 -9.30
N ARG A 75 -3.90 8.76 -10.01
CA ARG A 75 -4.55 9.65 -10.96
C ARG A 75 -5.93 9.99 -10.41
N ASP A 76 -6.30 11.26 -10.46
CA ASP A 76 -7.57 11.74 -9.91
C ASP A 76 -8.77 11.01 -10.51
N GLU A 77 -8.73 10.74 -11.82
CA GLU A 77 -9.84 10.11 -12.55
C GLU A 77 -10.08 8.66 -12.13
N THR A 78 -9.03 7.95 -11.72
CA THR A 78 -9.09 6.51 -11.40
C THR A 78 -8.74 6.20 -9.95
N LEU A 79 -8.52 7.22 -9.11
CA LEU A 79 -8.02 7.03 -7.76
C LEU A 79 -8.87 6.07 -6.93
N VAL A 80 -10.20 6.23 -6.97
CA VAL A 80 -11.09 5.38 -6.18
C VAL A 80 -11.01 3.92 -6.65
N ASP A 81 -10.99 3.70 -7.95
CA ASP A 81 -10.90 2.35 -8.52
C ASP A 81 -9.53 1.73 -8.24
N ASP A 82 -8.46 2.50 -8.38
CA ASP A 82 -7.11 2.01 -8.15
C ASP A 82 -6.86 1.75 -6.66
N ALA A 83 -7.40 2.59 -5.78
CA ALA A 83 -7.35 2.32 -4.34
C ALA A 83 -8.11 1.04 -3.99
N GLY A 84 -9.29 0.82 -4.62
CA GLY A 84 -10.05 -0.41 -4.48
C GLY A 84 -9.26 -1.63 -4.94
N PHE A 85 -8.56 -1.52 -6.07
CA PHE A 85 -7.66 -2.57 -6.55
C PHE A 85 -6.57 -2.87 -5.51
N LEU A 86 -5.91 -1.83 -4.99
CA LEU A 86 -4.84 -2.02 -4.00
C LEU A 86 -5.37 -2.69 -2.73
N LEU A 87 -6.58 -2.36 -2.30
CA LEU A 87 -7.22 -3.03 -1.16
C LEU A 87 -7.46 -4.51 -1.42
N LEU A 88 -7.82 -4.89 -2.66
CA LEU A 88 -7.94 -6.31 -3.02
C LEU A 88 -6.58 -7.01 -2.97
N VAL A 89 -5.52 -6.37 -3.44
CA VAL A 89 -4.16 -6.90 -3.34
C VAL A 89 -3.75 -7.09 -1.89
N ILE A 90 -4.05 -6.12 -1.03
CA ILE A 90 -3.76 -6.19 0.41
C ILE A 90 -4.49 -7.37 1.06
N ALA A 91 -5.76 -7.58 0.70
CA ALA A 91 -6.52 -8.71 1.21
C ALA A 91 -5.90 -10.05 0.77
N GLU A 92 -5.53 -10.16 -0.50
CA GLU A 92 -4.89 -11.36 -1.05
C GLU A 92 -3.53 -11.63 -0.40
N ALA A 93 -2.78 -10.59 -0.07
CA ALA A 93 -1.46 -10.72 0.56
C ALA A 93 -1.52 -11.43 1.93
N GLN A 94 -2.68 -11.50 2.55
CA GLN A 94 -2.86 -12.18 3.84
C GLN A 94 -3.18 -13.67 3.68
N ASN A 95 -3.37 -14.16 2.46
CA ASN A 95 -3.68 -15.55 2.21
C ASN A 95 -2.44 -16.44 2.37
N GLU A 96 -2.65 -17.61 2.96
CA GLU A 96 -1.60 -18.61 3.15
C GLU A 96 -0.89 -18.96 1.83
N SER A 97 -1.64 -19.03 0.74
CA SER A 97 -1.10 -19.35 -0.57
C SER A 97 -0.08 -18.33 -1.08
N VAL A 98 -0.22 -17.07 -0.66
CA VAL A 98 0.75 -16.02 -1.00
C VAL A 98 1.99 -16.13 -0.11
N LEU A 99 1.78 -16.32 1.18
CA LEU A 99 2.86 -16.48 2.15
C LEU A 99 3.79 -17.64 1.76
N THR A 100 3.23 -18.75 1.32
CA THR A 100 4.00 -19.94 0.94
C THR A 100 4.80 -19.77 -0.36
N LYS A 101 4.50 -18.76 -1.17
CA LYS A 101 5.27 -18.47 -2.39
C LYS A 101 6.57 -17.72 -2.11
N LEU A 102 6.73 -17.15 -0.92
CA LEU A 102 7.97 -16.47 -0.58
C LEU A 102 9.11 -17.49 -0.41
N PRO A 103 10.35 -17.12 -0.79
CA PRO A 103 11.50 -18.03 -0.70
C PRO A 103 12.05 -18.17 0.73
N TYR A 104 11.33 -17.70 1.73
CA TYR A 104 11.72 -17.72 3.13
C TYR A 104 10.45 -17.78 4.00
N ASP A 105 10.63 -18.14 5.27
CA ASP A 105 9.53 -18.14 6.22
C ASP A 105 9.22 -16.71 6.67
N ALA A 106 8.00 -16.26 6.38
CA ALA A 106 7.53 -14.94 6.81
C ALA A 106 6.92 -15.04 8.22
N ASP A 107 7.27 -14.10 9.09
CA ASP A 107 6.65 -14.01 10.40
C ASP A 107 5.31 -13.30 10.28
N ARG A 108 4.23 -14.07 10.20
CA ARG A 108 2.87 -13.57 10.03
C ARG A 108 2.46 -12.65 11.17
N ASP A 109 2.86 -12.98 12.39
CA ASP A 109 2.46 -12.22 13.58
C ASP A 109 3.03 -10.81 13.57
N ILE A 110 4.14 -10.59 12.88
CA ILE A 110 4.76 -9.28 12.74
C ILE A 110 4.22 -8.55 11.51
N VAL A 111 4.16 -9.22 10.37
CA VAL A 111 3.88 -8.55 9.07
C VAL A 111 2.40 -8.30 8.84
N ILE A 112 1.53 -9.23 9.21
CA ILE A 112 0.09 -9.09 8.98
C ILE A 112 -0.51 -7.83 9.63
N PRO A 113 -0.15 -7.47 10.88
CA PRO A 113 -0.63 -6.21 11.44
C PRO A 113 -0.24 -4.98 10.62
N TRP A 114 0.97 -4.96 10.04
CA TRP A 114 1.40 -3.86 9.17
C TRP A 114 0.58 -3.81 7.88
N ILE A 115 0.28 -4.97 7.30
CA ILE A 115 -0.56 -5.07 6.10
C ILE A 115 -1.96 -4.51 6.39
N ASN A 116 -2.53 -4.84 7.54
CA ASN A 116 -3.82 -4.32 7.96
C ASN A 116 -3.79 -2.80 8.21
N GLN A 117 -2.70 -2.29 8.80
CA GLN A 117 -2.52 -0.86 8.98
C GLN A 117 -2.42 -0.15 7.62
N PHE A 118 -1.71 -0.74 6.67
CA PHE A 118 -1.59 -0.19 5.32
C PHE A 118 -2.97 -0.13 4.64
N ALA A 119 -3.77 -1.17 4.78
CA ALA A 119 -5.15 -1.17 4.28
C ALA A 119 -5.94 0.00 4.87
N GLY A 120 -5.79 0.27 6.16
CA GLY A 120 -6.46 1.40 6.82
C GLY A 120 -6.05 2.75 6.22
N LEU A 121 -4.78 2.93 5.90
CA LEU A 121 -4.29 4.17 5.28
C LEU A 121 -4.85 4.34 3.86
N VAL A 122 -4.84 3.27 3.06
CA VAL A 122 -5.39 3.29 1.70
C VAL A 122 -6.89 3.58 1.74
N GLU A 123 -7.61 2.96 2.68
CA GLU A 123 -9.04 3.18 2.86
C GLU A 123 -9.35 4.63 3.24
N SER A 124 -8.56 5.23 4.12
CA SER A 124 -8.71 6.63 4.52
C SER A 124 -8.56 7.56 3.31
N MET A 125 -7.55 7.34 2.50
CA MET A 125 -7.33 8.13 1.28
C MET A 125 -8.49 7.96 0.30
N LYS A 126 -8.93 6.73 0.09
CA LYS A 126 -10.06 6.42 -0.80
C LYS A 126 -11.33 7.11 -0.35
N ASN A 127 -11.62 7.07 0.96
CA ASN A 127 -12.82 7.69 1.53
C ASN A 127 -12.78 9.21 1.43
N GLU A 128 -11.63 9.83 1.63
CA GLU A 128 -11.48 11.27 1.40
C GLU A 128 -11.75 11.63 -0.06
N ALA A 129 -11.26 10.86 -1.01
CA ALA A 129 -11.49 11.08 -2.43
C ALA A 129 -12.97 10.91 -2.79
N LYS A 130 -13.64 9.92 -2.23
CA LYS A 130 -15.09 9.72 -2.42
C LYS A 130 -15.90 10.87 -1.85
N ALA A 131 -15.56 11.34 -0.65
CA ALA A 131 -16.25 12.45 -0.01
C ALA A 131 -16.13 13.72 -0.86
N PHE A 132 -14.93 14.01 -1.38
CA PHE A 132 -14.70 15.15 -2.26
C PHE A 132 -15.55 15.08 -3.53
N ARG A 133 -15.57 13.91 -4.19
CA ARG A 133 -16.40 13.68 -5.37
C ARG A 133 -17.90 13.76 -5.05
N GLY A 134 -18.29 13.21 -3.90
CA GLY A 134 -19.67 13.26 -3.43
C GLY A 134 -20.15 14.69 -3.22
N ASP A 135 -19.32 15.54 -2.63
CA ASP A 135 -19.63 16.95 -2.43
C ASP A 135 -19.83 17.68 -3.77
N GLU A 136 -18.92 17.46 -4.74
CA GLU A 136 -19.05 18.04 -6.06
C GLU A 136 -20.34 17.58 -6.76
N ASN A 137 -20.59 16.29 -6.73
CA ASN A 137 -21.77 15.70 -7.36
C ASN A 137 -23.05 16.11 -6.62
N GLY A 138 -23.02 16.20 -5.31
CA GLY A 138 -24.14 16.62 -4.48
C GLY A 138 -24.58 18.04 -4.82
N ASN A 139 -23.64 18.93 -5.02
CA ASN A 139 -23.92 20.32 -5.38
C ASN A 139 -24.54 20.43 -6.78
N SER A 140 -24.10 19.60 -7.70
CA SER A 140 -24.65 19.61 -9.06
C SER A 140 -25.98 18.89 -9.17
N GLY A 141 -26.31 18.02 -8.23
CA GLY A 141 -27.55 17.27 -8.18
C GLY A 141 -28.71 18.01 -7.52
N LEU A 142 -28.41 19.12 -6.93
CA LEU A 142 -29.42 19.95 -6.26
C LEU A 142 -29.90 21.06 -7.18
#